data_a087c96b7f8d19fd39da9b701647f069
#
_entry.id   a087c96b7f8d19fd39da9b701647f069
#
_cell.length_a   1.000
_cell.length_b   1.000
_cell.length_c   1.000
_cell.angle_alpha   90.00
_cell.angle_beta   90.00
_cell.angle_gamma   90.00
#
_symmetry.space_group_name_H-M   'P 1'
#
loop_
_entity.id
_entity.type
_entity.pdbx_description
1 polymer ?
#
loop_
_entity_poly.entity_id
_entity_poly.type
_entity_poly.pdbx_seq_one_letter_code
_entity_poly.pdbx_strand_id
1 'polypeptide(L)'
;MLMNMKRLYILLALVVAMMTAACSKSGSDAAIEEVQPEPVLLYGIDIEGYTIEQDTVRDGETLGGILGRRGISAVMVDRLDKASKEVFPLRQIRADNAYTTFTRTYTDSLGEHSTLDYMVYHRNAIDYVVFAFMPDSVGVKCDSRPVRIERRRESASINSSLWGAIIEHDLPYSLAAEFEDIYQWTVDFFGIQQGDSFKIIYDEKFVDSTSVGIGRIWGAEFTSGGKTIYAIPYAQEEGKLRYWESNGESLHKQLLKAPLKYSRISSRFSYKRLHPVHRVYRPHTGVDYAAPSGTPVYSVADGTVIFKGWGGGGGNTIKIKHAGNLQTGYLHLKSFAKGISVGSRVSQGQLIGYVGSTGTSTGPHLDYRVWKNGTPIDPLKIPQEPAEPIKEEHRERFEAIRDRVLAELQGTAAEEEWITEYDLFPSKRVEADSTATAEVAPATDNK
;
A
#
# COMPACT_ATOMS: atom_id res chain seq x y z
N MET A 1 -31.82 -4.59 4.62
CA MET A 1 -31.19 -3.41 4.05
C MET A 1 -31.81 -3.08 2.69
N LEU A 2 -33.11 -2.95 2.63
CA LEU A 2 -33.91 -2.81 1.38
C LEU A 2 -34.94 -1.66 1.48
N MET A 3 -34.61 -0.60 2.25
CA MET A 3 -35.62 0.43 2.58
C MET A 3 -35.23 1.87 2.15
N ASN A 4 -34.14 2.10 1.41
CA ASN A 4 -33.71 3.46 1.04
C ASN A 4 -33.85 3.85 -0.43
N MET A 5 -34.15 2.93 -1.34
CA MET A 5 -34.31 3.29 -2.76
C MET A 5 -35.62 4.00 -3.10
N LYS A 6 -36.70 3.73 -2.39
CA LYS A 6 -38.01 4.39 -2.66
C LYS A 6 -38.09 5.85 -2.22
N ARG A 7 -37.23 6.29 -1.29
CA ARG A 7 -37.21 7.71 -0.86
C ARG A 7 -36.45 8.63 -1.80
N LEU A 8 -35.50 8.10 -2.58
CA LEU A 8 -34.75 8.89 -3.58
C LEU A 8 -35.63 9.29 -4.78
N TYR A 9 -36.55 8.41 -5.20
CA TYR A 9 -37.46 8.71 -6.32
C TYR A 9 -38.54 9.75 -5.97
N ILE A 10 -38.93 9.87 -4.70
CA ILE A 10 -39.94 10.84 -4.25
C ILE A 10 -39.36 12.26 -4.17
N LEU A 11 -38.07 12.41 -3.87
CA LEU A 11 -37.38 13.71 -3.85
C LEU A 11 -37.13 14.25 -5.28
N LEU A 12 -36.87 13.38 -6.26
CA LEU A 12 -36.68 13.81 -7.65
C LEU A 12 -38.00 14.23 -8.31
N ALA A 13 -39.13 13.64 -7.93
CA ALA A 13 -40.44 13.99 -8.46
C ALA A 13 -41.00 15.34 -7.93
N LEU A 14 -40.52 15.77 -6.73
CA LEU A 14 -40.97 17.04 -6.12
C LEU A 14 -40.24 18.28 -6.67
N VAL A 15 -39.07 18.12 -7.25
CA VAL A 15 -38.33 19.24 -7.89
C VAL A 15 -38.87 19.59 -9.27
N VAL A 16 -39.46 18.63 -9.97
CA VAL A 16 -40.07 18.85 -11.30
C VAL A 16 -41.43 19.55 -11.21
N ALA A 17 -42.14 19.48 -10.06
CA ALA A 17 -43.49 20.04 -9.90
C ALA A 17 -43.52 21.52 -9.48
N MET A 18 -42.40 22.19 -9.20
CA MET A 18 -42.37 23.59 -8.75
C MET A 18 -42.00 24.61 -9.84
N MET A 19 -41.85 24.23 -11.12
CA MET A 19 -41.48 25.15 -12.19
C MET A 19 -42.62 25.51 -13.13
N THR A 20 -43.89 25.24 -12.79
CA THR A 20 -45.02 25.59 -13.69
C THR A 20 -45.99 26.59 -13.11
N ALA A 21 -45.52 27.73 -12.60
CA ALA A 21 -46.42 28.84 -12.28
C ALA A 21 -45.73 30.20 -12.38
N ALA A 22 -45.44 30.68 -13.59
CA ALA A 22 -45.30 32.10 -13.87
C ALA A 22 -45.39 32.31 -15.40
N CYS A 23 -46.61 32.41 -15.93
CA CYS A 23 -46.86 32.95 -17.23
C CYS A 23 -47.55 34.30 -17.12
N SER A 24 -46.93 35.38 -17.60
CA SER A 24 -47.66 36.35 -18.40
C SER A 24 -46.72 37.33 -19.16
N LYS A 25 -46.82 37.26 -20.48
CA LYS A 25 -46.65 38.32 -21.47
C LYS A 25 -45.31 39.04 -21.62
N SER A 26 -44.57 38.70 -22.69
CA SER A 26 -44.35 39.66 -23.80
C SER A 26 -43.48 38.96 -24.86
N GLY A 27 -43.90 39.09 -26.14
CA GLY A 27 -43.27 38.33 -27.22
C GLY A 27 -41.88 38.83 -27.60
N SER A 28 -41.05 37.88 -27.87
CA SER A 28 -40.00 37.88 -28.89
C SER A 28 -39.68 36.38 -29.12
N ASP A 29 -39.74 35.94 -30.37
CA ASP A 29 -39.30 34.61 -30.80
C ASP A 29 -37.78 34.46 -30.54
N ALA A 30 -37.44 34.09 -29.34
CA ALA A 30 -36.16 33.50 -29.03
C ALA A 30 -36.35 31.99 -29.13
N ALA A 31 -35.72 31.35 -30.10
CA ALA A 31 -35.63 29.90 -30.18
C ALA A 31 -35.15 29.41 -28.83
N ILE A 32 -35.97 28.62 -28.14
CA ILE A 32 -35.55 27.89 -26.93
C ILE A 32 -34.54 26.87 -27.45
N GLU A 33 -33.28 27.15 -27.25
CA GLU A 33 -32.22 26.16 -27.44
C GLU A 33 -32.51 25.01 -26.46
N GLU A 34 -32.96 23.90 -27.02
CA GLU A 34 -33.25 22.68 -26.26
C GLU A 34 -31.89 22.20 -25.67
N VAL A 35 -31.64 22.56 -24.42
CA VAL A 35 -30.45 22.08 -23.69
C VAL A 35 -30.57 20.57 -23.60
N GLN A 36 -29.87 19.86 -24.47
CA GLN A 36 -29.77 18.41 -24.34
C GLN A 36 -29.17 18.10 -22.99
N PRO A 37 -29.77 17.19 -22.19
CA PRO A 37 -29.20 16.80 -20.92
C PRO A 37 -27.79 16.24 -21.15
N GLU A 38 -26.86 16.64 -20.30
CA GLU A 38 -25.48 16.10 -20.35
C GLU A 38 -25.51 14.57 -20.20
N PRO A 39 -24.73 13.83 -21.02
CA PRO A 39 -24.73 12.39 -20.97
C PRO A 39 -24.21 11.91 -19.57
N VAL A 40 -24.89 10.94 -19.01
CA VAL A 40 -24.44 10.30 -17.75
C VAL A 40 -23.36 9.28 -18.08
N LEU A 41 -22.14 9.57 -17.65
CA LEU A 41 -20.98 8.72 -17.92
C LEU A 41 -20.67 7.79 -16.73
N LEU A 42 -20.43 6.52 -17.02
CA LEU A 42 -19.87 5.54 -16.08
C LEU A 42 -18.62 4.91 -16.71
N TYR A 43 -17.47 5.04 -16.06
CA TYR A 43 -16.15 4.65 -16.62
C TYR A 43 -15.82 5.32 -17.97
N GLY A 44 -16.34 6.53 -18.19
CA GLY A 44 -16.20 7.25 -19.46
C GLY A 44 -17.09 6.72 -20.59
N ILE A 45 -18.03 5.84 -20.30
CA ILE A 45 -19.02 5.27 -21.24
C ILE A 45 -20.37 5.93 -20.95
N ASP A 46 -21.00 6.49 -22.00
CA ASP A 46 -22.36 6.96 -21.88
C ASP A 46 -23.29 5.78 -21.63
N ILE A 47 -24.04 5.83 -20.53
CA ILE A 47 -24.88 4.70 -20.10
C ILE A 47 -26.23 4.63 -20.80
N GLU A 48 -26.57 5.60 -21.62
CA GLU A 48 -27.87 5.65 -22.30
C GLU A 48 -28.06 4.43 -23.24
N GLY A 49 -29.14 3.71 -23.05
CA GLY A 49 -29.49 2.53 -23.84
C GLY A 49 -28.73 1.25 -23.47
N TYR A 50 -27.97 1.24 -22.38
CA TYR A 50 -27.30 0.04 -21.86
C TYR A 50 -28.02 -0.61 -20.68
N THR A 51 -28.08 -1.94 -20.69
CA THR A 51 -28.28 -2.73 -19.50
C THR A 51 -26.92 -2.96 -18.84
N ILE A 52 -26.78 -2.53 -17.58
CA ILE A 52 -25.53 -2.59 -16.84
C ILE A 52 -25.66 -3.66 -15.76
N GLU A 53 -24.75 -4.64 -15.78
CA GLU A 53 -24.71 -5.70 -14.78
C GLU A 53 -23.31 -5.77 -14.16
N GLN A 54 -23.25 -6.04 -12.87
CA GLN A 54 -22.02 -6.26 -12.13
C GLN A 54 -21.96 -7.70 -11.63
N ASP A 55 -20.80 -8.34 -11.79
CA ASP A 55 -20.53 -9.71 -11.33
C ASP A 55 -19.07 -9.80 -10.86
N THR A 56 -18.63 -10.95 -10.38
CA THR A 56 -17.26 -11.21 -9.92
C THR A 56 -16.64 -12.37 -10.68
N VAL A 57 -15.34 -12.30 -10.88
CA VAL A 57 -14.55 -13.42 -11.46
C VAL A 57 -14.51 -14.55 -10.46
N ARG A 58 -14.97 -15.73 -10.84
CA ARG A 58 -14.96 -16.94 -10.00
C ARG A 58 -13.58 -17.60 -10.00
N ASP A 59 -13.33 -18.43 -9.00
CA ASP A 59 -12.09 -19.20 -8.96
C ASP A 59 -11.94 -20.10 -10.20
N GLY A 60 -10.76 -20.06 -10.82
CA GLY A 60 -10.46 -20.79 -12.06
C GLY A 60 -11.08 -20.22 -13.35
N GLU A 61 -11.85 -19.12 -13.28
CA GLU A 61 -12.38 -18.49 -14.49
C GLU A 61 -11.30 -17.76 -15.30
N THR A 62 -11.48 -17.78 -16.61
CA THR A 62 -10.67 -16.98 -17.55
C THR A 62 -11.54 -15.90 -18.19
N LEU A 63 -10.92 -14.80 -18.60
CA LEU A 63 -11.66 -13.73 -19.31
C LEU A 63 -12.34 -14.25 -20.57
N GLY A 64 -11.67 -15.11 -21.34
CA GLY A 64 -12.27 -15.76 -22.53
C GLY A 64 -13.51 -16.60 -22.20
N GLY A 65 -13.52 -17.28 -21.04
CA GLY A 65 -14.71 -18.03 -20.57
C GLY A 65 -15.86 -17.11 -20.19
N ILE A 66 -15.58 -16.00 -19.50
CA ILE A 66 -16.58 -14.99 -19.14
C ILE A 66 -17.19 -14.38 -20.41
N LEU A 67 -16.34 -13.94 -21.34
CA LEU A 67 -16.75 -13.29 -22.60
C LEU A 67 -17.55 -14.25 -23.49
N GLY A 68 -17.14 -15.53 -23.56
CA GLY A 68 -17.86 -16.56 -24.33
C GLY A 68 -19.30 -16.77 -23.85
N ARG A 69 -19.53 -16.78 -22.52
CA ARG A 69 -20.87 -16.84 -21.95
C ARG A 69 -21.73 -15.60 -22.24
N ARG A 70 -21.09 -14.47 -22.54
CA ARG A 70 -21.74 -13.19 -22.92
C ARG A 70 -21.86 -13.02 -24.44
N GLY A 71 -21.64 -14.09 -25.25
CA GLY A 71 -21.82 -14.10 -26.69
C GLY A 71 -20.64 -13.58 -27.50
N ILE A 72 -19.50 -13.27 -26.88
CA ILE A 72 -18.29 -12.86 -27.61
C ILE A 72 -17.63 -14.08 -28.26
N SER A 73 -17.40 -14.04 -29.57
CA SER A 73 -16.83 -15.15 -30.32
C SER A 73 -15.35 -15.42 -29.96
N ALA A 74 -14.92 -16.65 -30.14
CA ALA A 74 -13.50 -17.03 -29.90
C ALA A 74 -12.52 -16.21 -30.75
N VAL A 75 -12.92 -15.81 -31.97
CA VAL A 75 -12.12 -14.95 -32.87
C VAL A 75 -11.94 -13.56 -32.23
N MET A 76 -12.99 -13.00 -31.64
CA MET A 76 -12.95 -11.71 -30.98
C MET A 76 -12.09 -11.78 -29.70
N VAL A 77 -12.17 -12.88 -28.94
CA VAL A 77 -11.32 -13.12 -27.77
C VAL A 77 -9.84 -13.21 -28.17
N ASP A 78 -9.51 -13.87 -29.28
CA ASP A 78 -8.13 -13.93 -29.80
C ASP A 78 -7.61 -12.55 -30.22
N ARG A 79 -8.45 -11.74 -30.87
CA ARG A 79 -8.11 -10.34 -31.18
C ARG A 79 -7.89 -9.53 -29.93
N LEU A 80 -8.73 -9.70 -28.92
CA LEU A 80 -8.60 -9.02 -27.64
C LEU A 80 -7.30 -9.43 -26.92
N ASP A 81 -6.95 -10.73 -26.89
CA ASP A 81 -5.69 -11.18 -26.29
C ASP A 81 -4.48 -10.53 -26.97
N LYS A 82 -4.50 -10.41 -28.30
CA LYS A 82 -3.44 -9.74 -29.04
C LYS A 82 -3.35 -8.25 -28.74
N ALA A 83 -4.48 -7.55 -28.71
CA ALA A 83 -4.54 -6.11 -28.44
C ALA A 83 -4.18 -5.75 -26.99
N SER A 84 -4.45 -6.65 -26.05
CA SER A 84 -4.26 -6.41 -24.63
C SER A 84 -2.84 -6.66 -24.12
N LYS A 85 -1.96 -7.33 -24.89
CA LYS A 85 -0.64 -7.81 -24.42
C LYS A 85 0.20 -6.74 -23.75
N GLU A 86 0.28 -5.55 -24.34
CA GLU A 86 1.09 -4.43 -23.86
C GLU A 86 0.34 -3.54 -22.84
N VAL A 87 -1.00 -3.62 -22.81
CA VAL A 87 -1.85 -2.77 -21.94
C VAL A 87 -2.24 -3.52 -20.67
N PHE A 88 -2.89 -4.67 -20.83
CA PHE A 88 -3.32 -5.54 -19.73
C PHE A 88 -3.48 -6.98 -20.21
N PRO A 89 -2.47 -7.85 -20.03
CA PRO A 89 -2.55 -9.25 -20.42
C PRO A 89 -3.75 -9.96 -19.78
N LEU A 90 -4.60 -10.63 -20.59
CA LEU A 90 -5.87 -11.23 -20.12
C LEU A 90 -5.70 -12.24 -18.99
N ARG A 91 -4.52 -12.88 -18.87
CA ARG A 91 -4.17 -13.81 -17.77
C ARG A 91 -3.99 -13.15 -16.42
N GLN A 92 -4.02 -11.83 -16.34
CA GLN A 92 -3.85 -11.07 -15.09
C GLN A 92 -5.17 -10.83 -14.34
N ILE A 93 -6.30 -11.29 -14.88
CA ILE A 93 -7.54 -11.27 -14.10
C ILE A 93 -7.38 -12.17 -12.86
N ARG A 94 -8.06 -11.81 -11.79
CA ARG A 94 -8.00 -12.51 -10.51
C ARG A 94 -9.40 -12.88 -10.06
N ALA A 95 -9.53 -14.03 -9.41
CA ALA A 95 -10.75 -14.38 -8.69
C ALA A 95 -11.11 -13.29 -7.68
N ASP A 96 -12.38 -13.17 -7.36
CA ASP A 96 -13.00 -12.20 -6.47
C ASP A 96 -12.97 -10.74 -6.94
N ASN A 97 -12.27 -10.41 -8.03
CA ASN A 97 -12.36 -9.09 -8.62
C ASN A 97 -13.68 -8.91 -9.38
N ALA A 98 -14.31 -7.76 -9.15
CA ALA A 98 -15.54 -7.42 -9.83
C ALA A 98 -15.32 -7.07 -11.29
N TYR A 99 -16.36 -7.23 -12.11
CA TYR A 99 -16.45 -6.66 -13.44
C TYR A 99 -17.86 -6.15 -13.71
N THR A 100 -17.95 -5.12 -14.57
CA THR A 100 -19.20 -4.52 -15.00
C THR A 100 -19.35 -4.70 -16.49
N THR A 101 -20.53 -5.14 -16.95
CA THR A 101 -20.84 -5.34 -18.37
C THR A 101 -21.88 -4.34 -18.82
N PHE A 102 -21.72 -3.83 -20.05
CA PHE A 102 -22.62 -2.91 -20.73
C PHE A 102 -23.18 -3.63 -21.96
N THR A 103 -24.43 -4.06 -21.87
CA THR A 103 -25.13 -4.80 -22.92
C THR A 103 -26.17 -3.92 -23.55
N ARG A 104 -26.15 -3.83 -24.87
CA ARG A 104 -27.17 -3.12 -25.64
C ARG A 104 -28.16 -4.12 -26.23
N THR A 105 -29.44 -3.84 -26.04
CA THR A 105 -30.52 -4.63 -26.63
C THR A 105 -31.14 -3.86 -27.80
N TYR A 106 -31.34 -4.54 -28.89
CA TYR A 106 -32.02 -3.99 -30.10
C TYR A 106 -32.96 -5.03 -30.68
N THR A 107 -34.00 -4.58 -31.35
CA THR A 107 -34.99 -5.43 -32.02
C THR A 107 -34.94 -5.23 -33.51
N ASP A 108 -34.82 -6.32 -34.25
CA ASP A 108 -34.87 -6.30 -35.72
C ASP A 108 -35.93 -7.31 -36.24
N SER A 109 -35.93 -7.56 -37.56
CA SER A 109 -36.86 -8.51 -38.20
C SER A 109 -36.70 -9.97 -37.76
N LEU A 110 -35.60 -10.33 -37.06
CA LEU A 110 -35.31 -11.67 -36.53
C LEU A 110 -35.66 -11.78 -35.05
N GLY A 111 -36.02 -10.69 -34.41
CA GLY A 111 -36.39 -10.65 -33.00
C GLY A 111 -35.53 -9.72 -32.15
N GLU A 112 -35.52 -9.97 -30.84
CA GLU A 112 -34.71 -9.23 -29.88
C GLU A 112 -33.32 -9.83 -29.77
N HIS A 113 -32.29 -8.99 -29.87
CA HIS A 113 -30.88 -9.33 -29.79
C HIS A 113 -30.16 -8.49 -28.77
N SER A 114 -29.19 -9.08 -28.08
CA SER A 114 -28.34 -8.38 -27.12
C SER A 114 -26.87 -8.54 -27.49
N THR A 115 -26.12 -7.42 -27.45
CA THR A 115 -24.68 -7.40 -27.68
C THR A 115 -23.95 -6.86 -26.46
N LEU A 116 -22.87 -7.48 -26.07
CA LEU A 116 -21.93 -6.93 -25.09
C LEU A 116 -21.02 -5.94 -25.81
N ASP A 117 -21.20 -4.65 -25.55
CA ASP A 117 -20.39 -3.59 -26.17
C ASP A 117 -19.16 -3.24 -25.33
N TYR A 118 -19.29 -3.27 -23.99
CA TYR A 118 -18.16 -3.02 -23.08
C TYR A 118 -18.18 -3.97 -21.88
N MET A 119 -16.96 -4.29 -21.41
CA MET A 119 -16.73 -4.92 -20.13
C MET A 119 -15.66 -4.12 -19.38
N VAL A 120 -15.94 -3.72 -18.15
CA VAL A 120 -15.00 -3.02 -17.26
C VAL A 120 -14.57 -3.97 -16.17
N TYR A 121 -13.31 -4.35 -16.16
CA TYR A 121 -12.71 -5.21 -15.14
C TYR A 121 -12.04 -4.36 -14.07
N HIS A 122 -12.44 -4.52 -12.81
CA HIS A 122 -11.90 -3.78 -11.67
C HIS A 122 -10.65 -4.47 -11.14
N ARG A 123 -9.48 -3.87 -11.33
CA ARG A 123 -8.20 -4.38 -10.80
C ARG A 123 -8.12 -4.24 -9.29
N ASN A 124 -8.68 -3.16 -8.78
CA ASN A 124 -8.87 -2.80 -7.38
C ASN A 124 -9.98 -1.75 -7.28
N ALA A 125 -10.13 -1.09 -6.13
CA ALA A 125 -11.16 -0.06 -5.92
C ALA A 125 -10.97 1.20 -6.79
N ILE A 126 -9.76 1.46 -7.27
CA ILE A 126 -9.37 2.65 -8.04
C ILE A 126 -9.20 2.30 -9.52
N ASP A 127 -8.32 1.34 -9.81
CA ASP A 127 -7.88 1.03 -11.18
C ASP A 127 -8.79 0.02 -11.86
N TYR A 128 -9.10 0.26 -13.13
CA TYR A 128 -9.92 -0.62 -13.94
C TYR A 128 -9.39 -0.74 -15.37
N VAL A 129 -9.89 -1.73 -16.10
CA VAL A 129 -9.61 -1.95 -17.52
C VAL A 129 -10.92 -1.98 -18.27
N VAL A 130 -11.04 -1.17 -19.30
CA VAL A 130 -12.17 -1.16 -20.23
C VAL A 130 -11.81 -2.03 -21.44
N PHE A 131 -12.61 -3.04 -21.68
CA PHE A 131 -12.62 -3.81 -22.91
C PHE A 131 -13.81 -3.38 -23.74
N ALA A 132 -13.57 -2.91 -24.96
CA ALA A 132 -14.61 -2.49 -25.91
C ALA A 132 -14.72 -3.51 -27.04
N PHE A 133 -15.94 -3.87 -27.41
CA PHE A 133 -16.26 -4.81 -28.47
C PHE A 133 -17.05 -4.09 -29.56
N MET A 134 -16.46 -3.97 -30.72
CA MET A 134 -17.10 -3.40 -31.93
C MET A 134 -17.24 -4.50 -32.97
N PRO A 135 -18.11 -4.38 -33.97
CA PRO A 135 -18.35 -5.46 -34.93
C PRO A 135 -17.06 -6.06 -35.53
N ASP A 136 -16.08 -5.22 -35.86
CA ASP A 136 -14.85 -5.65 -36.54
C ASP A 136 -13.56 -5.37 -35.75
N SER A 137 -13.64 -4.81 -34.55
CA SER A 137 -12.47 -4.42 -33.76
C SER A 137 -12.69 -4.57 -32.27
N VAL A 138 -11.59 -4.52 -31.52
CA VAL A 138 -11.60 -4.51 -30.05
C VAL A 138 -10.72 -3.40 -29.53
N GLY A 139 -11.11 -2.82 -28.40
CA GLY A 139 -10.35 -1.80 -27.69
C GLY A 139 -9.98 -2.28 -26.28
N VAL A 140 -8.80 -1.87 -25.80
CA VAL A 140 -8.37 -2.10 -24.41
C VAL A 140 -7.77 -0.80 -23.88
N LYS A 141 -8.29 -0.33 -22.75
CA LYS A 141 -7.80 0.89 -22.07
C LYS A 141 -7.73 0.62 -20.56
N CYS A 142 -6.59 0.92 -19.95
CA CYS A 142 -6.49 1.06 -18.50
C CYS A 142 -6.85 2.49 -18.10
N ASP A 143 -7.62 2.62 -17.03
CA ASP A 143 -7.99 3.92 -16.49
C ASP A 143 -8.20 3.80 -14.97
N SER A 144 -8.42 4.94 -14.30
CA SER A 144 -8.60 4.99 -12.85
C SER A 144 -9.76 5.92 -12.50
N ARG A 145 -10.48 5.58 -11.43
CA ARG A 145 -11.49 6.49 -10.88
C ARG A 145 -10.81 7.69 -10.24
N PRO A 146 -11.43 8.86 -10.26
CA PRO A 146 -10.93 10.02 -9.54
C PRO A 146 -10.85 9.69 -8.04
N VAL A 147 -9.68 9.96 -7.46
CA VAL A 147 -9.43 9.75 -6.03
C VAL A 147 -9.42 11.12 -5.36
N ARG A 148 -10.31 11.30 -4.39
CA ARG A 148 -10.28 12.45 -3.49
C ARG A 148 -9.43 12.08 -2.27
N ILE A 149 -8.51 12.97 -1.89
CA ILE A 149 -7.65 12.79 -0.72
C ILE A 149 -8.12 13.75 0.36
N GLU A 150 -8.36 13.21 1.55
CA GLU A 150 -8.65 13.99 2.75
C GLU A 150 -7.56 13.76 3.79
N ARG A 151 -7.02 14.85 4.33
CA ARG A 151 -6.11 14.79 5.46
C ARG A 151 -6.90 14.61 6.74
N ARG A 152 -6.57 13.56 7.47
CA ARG A 152 -7.21 13.17 8.72
C ARG A 152 -6.23 13.32 9.88
N ARG A 153 -6.76 13.74 11.03
CA ARG A 153 -6.06 13.74 12.31
C ARG A 153 -6.90 12.96 13.31
N GLU A 154 -6.36 11.84 13.77
CA GLU A 154 -7.05 10.92 14.64
C GLU A 154 -6.24 10.64 15.91
N SER A 155 -6.93 10.30 16.99
CA SER A 155 -6.32 9.93 18.26
C SER A 155 -7.15 8.87 18.96
N ALA A 156 -6.49 7.91 19.60
CA ALA A 156 -7.17 6.88 20.38
C ALA A 156 -6.35 6.47 21.61
N SER A 157 -7.07 6.12 22.66
CA SER A 157 -6.52 5.38 23.79
C SER A 157 -6.66 3.89 23.55
N ILE A 158 -5.67 3.13 23.95
CA ILE A 158 -5.61 1.67 23.74
C ILE A 158 -6.13 0.96 24.99
N ASN A 159 -7.18 0.17 24.83
CA ASN A 159 -7.77 -0.60 25.92
C ASN A 159 -7.24 -2.05 25.98
N SER A 160 -6.85 -2.62 24.84
CA SER A 160 -6.39 -4.02 24.74
C SER A 160 -5.21 -4.19 23.80
N SER A 161 -5.31 -3.69 22.58
CA SER A 161 -4.27 -3.77 21.54
C SER A 161 -4.41 -2.60 20.57
N LEU A 162 -3.37 -2.32 19.79
CA LEU A 162 -3.43 -1.32 18.72
C LEU A 162 -4.56 -1.65 17.72
N TRP A 163 -4.68 -2.92 17.32
CA TRP A 163 -5.73 -3.39 16.44
C TRP A 163 -7.13 -3.16 17.02
N GLY A 164 -7.30 -3.48 18.32
CA GLY A 164 -8.57 -3.23 19.03
C GLY A 164 -8.94 -1.76 19.03
N ALA A 165 -7.99 -0.85 19.30
CA ALA A 165 -8.24 0.58 19.30
C ALA A 165 -8.63 1.10 17.90
N ILE A 166 -8.00 0.61 16.83
CA ILE A 166 -8.34 0.98 15.44
C ILE A 166 -9.78 0.58 15.11
N ILE A 167 -10.22 -0.62 15.51
CA ILE A 167 -11.61 -1.08 15.31
C ILE A 167 -12.60 -0.28 16.16
N GLU A 168 -12.29 -0.05 17.44
CA GLU A 168 -13.16 0.68 18.37
C GLU A 168 -13.41 2.13 17.92
N HIS A 169 -12.47 2.74 17.22
CA HIS A 169 -12.56 4.11 16.71
C HIS A 169 -12.93 4.19 15.22
N ASP A 170 -13.34 3.07 14.59
CA ASP A 170 -13.73 3.00 13.16
C ASP A 170 -12.66 3.56 12.20
N LEU A 171 -11.39 3.33 12.53
CA LEU A 171 -10.25 3.78 11.74
C LEU A 171 -9.89 2.77 10.64
N PRO A 172 -9.27 3.21 9.52
CA PRO A 172 -8.80 2.31 8.48
C PRO A 172 -7.85 1.23 9.02
N TYR A 173 -8.13 -0.03 8.74
CA TYR A 173 -7.32 -1.18 9.21
C TYR A 173 -5.85 -1.09 8.79
N SER A 174 -5.57 -0.49 7.65
CA SER A 174 -4.20 -0.28 7.15
C SER A 174 -3.33 0.56 8.08
N LEU A 175 -3.92 1.40 8.96
CA LEU A 175 -3.16 2.17 9.94
C LEU A 175 -2.37 1.29 10.91
N ALA A 176 -2.84 0.08 11.25
CA ALA A 176 -2.08 -0.82 12.10
C ALA A 176 -0.74 -1.20 11.47
N ALA A 177 -0.73 -1.49 10.18
CA ALA A 177 0.51 -1.80 9.44
C ALA A 177 1.46 -0.60 9.36
N GLU A 178 0.92 0.61 9.18
CA GLU A 178 1.72 1.84 9.17
C GLU A 178 2.35 2.12 10.53
N PHE A 179 1.61 1.95 11.63
CA PHE A 179 2.17 2.04 12.97
C PHE A 179 3.27 1.02 13.20
N GLU A 180 3.05 -0.24 12.80
CA GLU A 180 4.08 -1.27 12.87
C GLU A 180 5.32 -0.87 12.06
N ASP A 181 5.16 -0.38 10.84
CA ASP A 181 6.28 -0.01 9.98
C ASP A 181 7.04 1.22 10.52
N ILE A 182 6.37 2.19 11.10
CA ILE A 182 7.00 3.38 11.69
C ILE A 182 7.71 3.05 13.02
N TYR A 183 7.05 2.32 13.91
CA TYR A 183 7.48 2.17 15.30
C TYR A 183 8.08 0.81 15.65
N GLN A 184 8.20 -0.14 14.71
CA GLN A 184 8.67 -1.51 14.96
C GLN A 184 10.02 -1.61 15.67
N TRP A 185 10.83 -0.55 15.67
CA TRP A 185 12.14 -0.49 16.34
C TRP A 185 12.08 0.14 17.71
N THR A 186 11.03 0.86 18.04
CA THR A 186 10.92 1.70 19.23
C THR A 186 9.80 1.26 20.16
N VAL A 187 8.71 0.73 19.64
CA VAL A 187 7.54 0.26 20.40
C VAL A 187 7.47 -1.27 20.37
N ASP A 188 7.24 -1.88 21.53
CA ASP A 188 6.91 -3.30 21.65
C ASP A 188 5.38 -3.46 21.59
N PHE A 189 4.85 -3.67 20.39
CA PHE A 189 3.40 -3.84 20.17
C PHE A 189 2.78 -5.04 20.89
N PHE A 190 3.59 -5.99 21.38
CA PHE A 190 3.12 -7.08 22.22
C PHE A 190 3.10 -6.72 23.73
N GLY A 191 3.79 -5.65 24.10
CA GLY A 191 3.85 -5.11 25.46
C GLY A 191 2.90 -3.93 25.69
N ILE A 192 2.05 -3.60 24.73
CA ILE A 192 1.05 -2.53 24.85
C ILE A 192 0.12 -2.81 26.03
N GLN A 193 -0.12 -1.78 26.82
CA GLN A 193 -0.95 -1.83 28.02
C GLN A 193 -2.18 -0.92 27.90
N GLN A 194 -3.17 -1.18 28.72
CA GLN A 194 -4.31 -0.28 28.86
C GLN A 194 -3.84 1.11 29.31
N GLY A 195 -4.28 2.13 28.60
CA GLY A 195 -3.89 3.52 28.82
C GLY A 195 -2.75 4.02 27.93
N ASP A 196 -2.10 3.14 27.17
CA ASP A 196 -1.27 3.55 26.04
C ASP A 196 -2.16 4.28 25.00
N SER A 197 -1.58 5.14 24.17
CA SER A 197 -2.36 5.95 23.22
C SER A 197 -1.55 6.34 22.02
N PHE A 198 -2.26 6.76 20.96
CA PHE A 198 -1.62 7.34 19.78
C PHE A 198 -2.37 8.55 19.25
N LYS A 199 -1.65 9.38 18.49
CA LYS A 199 -2.18 10.37 17.55
C LYS A 199 -1.52 10.17 16.21
N ILE A 200 -2.25 10.44 15.13
CA ILE A 200 -1.75 10.25 13.77
C ILE A 200 -2.38 11.27 12.81
N ILE A 201 -1.55 11.75 11.88
CA ILE A 201 -1.99 12.56 10.75
C ILE A 201 -1.70 11.77 9.49
N TYR A 202 -2.72 11.54 8.68
CA TYR A 202 -2.60 10.73 7.46
C TYR A 202 -3.56 11.21 6.37
N ASP A 203 -3.23 10.87 5.14
CA ASP A 203 -4.13 11.02 4.01
C ASP A 203 -5.05 9.82 3.92
N GLU A 204 -6.35 10.04 3.85
CA GLU A 204 -7.34 9.02 3.52
C GLU A 204 -7.81 9.21 2.08
N LYS A 205 -7.86 8.14 1.32
CA LYS A 205 -8.23 8.12 -0.09
C LYS A 205 -9.67 7.67 -0.25
N PHE A 206 -10.45 8.43 -1.01
CA PHE A 206 -11.84 8.14 -1.29
C PHE A 206 -12.08 8.03 -2.78
N VAL A 207 -12.87 7.04 -3.15
CA VAL A 207 -13.56 6.97 -4.45
C VAL A 207 -15.04 7.15 -4.15
N ASP A 208 -15.63 8.19 -4.72
CA ASP A 208 -16.96 8.67 -4.34
C ASP A 208 -17.03 8.96 -2.81
N SER A 209 -17.83 8.22 -2.06
CA SER A 209 -17.95 8.32 -0.61
C SER A 209 -17.28 7.17 0.15
N THR A 210 -16.59 6.26 -0.57
CA THR A 210 -16.03 5.05 0.03
C THR A 210 -14.54 5.22 0.25
N SER A 211 -14.06 4.98 1.47
CA SER A 211 -12.63 4.90 1.78
C SER A 211 -12.02 3.70 1.06
N VAL A 212 -10.97 3.95 0.27
CA VAL A 212 -10.27 2.94 -0.52
C VAL A 212 -8.84 2.69 -0.03
N GLY A 213 -8.49 3.26 1.11
CA GLY A 213 -7.21 3.10 1.77
C GLY A 213 -6.59 4.41 2.21
N ILE A 214 -5.40 4.30 2.74
CA ILE A 214 -4.63 5.45 3.23
C ILE A 214 -3.51 5.83 2.26
N GLY A 215 -3.08 7.07 2.37
CA GLY A 215 -1.96 7.62 1.63
C GLY A 215 -0.76 7.83 2.53
N ARG A 216 -0.22 9.04 2.51
CA ARG A 216 0.95 9.43 3.31
C ARG A 216 0.60 9.58 4.79
N ILE A 217 1.51 9.15 5.66
CA ILE A 217 1.51 9.52 7.06
C ILE A 217 2.34 10.80 7.20
N TRP A 218 1.71 11.85 7.70
CA TRP A 218 2.30 13.19 7.86
C TRP A 218 2.90 13.43 9.24
N GLY A 219 2.65 12.54 10.17
CA GLY A 219 3.20 12.54 11.51
C GLY A 219 2.42 11.64 12.43
N ALA A 220 3.08 11.16 13.47
CA ALA A 220 2.41 10.39 14.51
C ALA A 220 3.08 10.58 15.87
N GLU A 221 2.30 10.29 16.91
CA GLU A 221 2.70 10.24 18.31
C GLU A 221 2.24 8.90 18.86
N PHE A 222 3.11 8.17 19.54
CA PHE A 222 2.76 6.94 20.23
C PHE A 222 3.25 7.01 21.67
N THR A 223 2.33 6.86 22.62
CA THR A 223 2.64 6.83 24.05
C THR A 223 2.47 5.42 24.57
N SER A 224 3.55 4.82 25.08
CA SER A 224 3.54 3.49 25.70
C SER A 224 4.38 3.48 26.96
N GLY A 225 3.84 2.88 28.02
CA GLY A 225 4.51 2.82 29.31
C GLY A 225 4.87 4.21 29.88
N GLY A 226 4.10 5.25 29.58
CA GLY A 226 4.34 6.62 30.01
C GLY A 226 5.42 7.37 29.21
N LYS A 227 5.99 6.73 28.17
CA LYS A 227 6.94 7.38 27.24
C LYS A 227 6.26 7.70 25.92
N THR A 228 6.33 8.96 25.51
CA THR A 228 5.87 9.41 24.20
C THR A 228 7.00 9.41 23.19
N ILE A 229 6.74 8.87 22.01
CA ILE A 229 7.66 8.77 20.86
C ILE A 229 6.98 9.41 19.67
N TYR A 230 7.62 10.42 19.09
CA TYR A 230 7.13 11.13 17.93
C TYR A 230 7.67 10.52 16.64
N ALA A 231 6.91 10.59 15.56
CA ALA A 231 7.32 10.21 14.22
C ALA A 231 7.15 11.41 13.27
N ILE A 232 8.26 12.12 13.05
CA ILE A 232 8.33 13.28 12.18
C ILE A 232 8.85 12.85 10.82
N PRO A 233 8.08 12.99 9.72
CA PRO A 233 8.54 12.63 8.38
C PRO A 233 9.59 13.63 7.89
N TYR A 234 10.71 13.14 7.38
CA TYR A 234 11.74 13.97 6.78
C TYR A 234 12.62 13.20 5.81
N ALA A 235 12.96 13.79 4.66
CA ALA A 235 13.86 13.22 3.68
C ALA A 235 15.23 13.95 3.70
N GLN A 236 16.26 13.30 4.23
CA GLN A 236 17.65 13.78 4.13
C GLN A 236 18.25 13.51 2.77
N GLU A 237 17.78 12.46 2.08
CA GLU A 237 18.16 12.06 0.75
C GLU A 237 16.92 12.11 -0.14
N GLU A 238 17.10 12.57 -1.38
CA GLU A 238 16.00 12.65 -2.33
C GLU A 238 15.29 11.29 -2.52
N GLY A 239 13.96 11.30 -2.47
CA GLY A 239 13.14 10.10 -2.61
C GLY A 239 13.13 9.14 -1.42
N LYS A 240 13.87 9.41 -0.33
CA LYS A 240 13.95 8.56 0.86
C LYS A 240 13.32 9.23 2.06
N LEU A 241 11.99 9.20 2.14
CA LEU A 241 11.27 9.62 3.33
C LEU A 241 11.50 8.62 4.46
N ARG A 242 11.88 9.15 5.63
CA ARG A 242 12.00 8.39 6.89
C ARG A 242 11.31 9.14 8.01
N TYR A 243 11.13 8.46 9.15
CA TYR A 243 10.57 9.07 10.36
C TYR A 243 11.65 9.24 11.42
N TRP A 244 11.57 10.36 12.11
CA TRP A 244 12.55 10.81 13.08
C TRP A 244 11.85 11.17 14.38
N GLU A 245 12.51 10.96 15.50
CA GLU A 245 12.07 11.47 16.81
C GLU A 245 12.17 13.00 16.80
N SER A 246 11.43 13.64 17.68
CA SER A 246 11.39 15.12 17.81
C SER A 246 12.77 15.76 18.09
N ASN A 247 13.70 15.01 18.69
CA ASN A 247 15.08 15.44 18.93
C ASN A 247 15.99 15.27 17.69
N GLY A 248 15.49 14.70 16.60
CA GLY A 248 16.24 14.40 15.38
C GLY A 248 16.97 13.06 15.38
N GLU A 249 16.75 12.21 16.37
CA GLU A 249 17.22 10.83 16.33
C GLU A 249 16.36 10.01 15.37
N SER A 250 16.99 9.08 14.64
CA SER A 250 16.25 8.19 13.74
C SER A 250 15.35 7.22 14.54
N LEU A 251 14.09 7.11 14.13
CA LEU A 251 13.23 6.02 14.62
C LEU A 251 13.71 4.65 14.14
N HIS A 252 14.38 4.60 13.00
CA HIS A 252 15.06 3.39 12.58
C HIS A 252 16.24 3.09 13.50
N LYS A 253 16.37 1.86 13.92
CA LYS A 253 17.55 1.37 14.62
C LYS A 253 18.55 0.82 13.61
N GLN A 254 19.83 0.77 14.00
CA GLN A 254 20.86 0.20 13.14
C GLN A 254 20.58 -1.28 12.81
N LEU A 255 19.87 -1.98 13.69
CA LEU A 255 19.47 -3.37 13.51
C LEU A 255 17.99 -3.55 13.88
N LEU A 256 17.25 -4.30 13.06
CA LEU A 256 15.95 -4.83 13.46
C LEU A 256 16.12 -5.74 14.69
N LYS A 257 15.18 -5.65 15.62
CA LYS A 257 15.15 -6.48 16.83
C LYS A 257 15.03 -7.97 16.51
N ALA A 258 14.35 -8.30 15.42
CA ALA A 258 14.20 -9.67 14.91
C ALA A 258 14.12 -9.69 13.38
N PRO A 259 14.62 -10.75 12.71
CA PRO A 259 14.55 -10.91 11.27
C PRO A 259 13.19 -11.45 10.76
N LEU A 260 12.23 -11.65 11.65
CA LEU A 260 10.91 -12.22 11.39
C LEU A 260 9.84 -11.36 12.06
N LYS A 261 8.69 -11.21 11.39
CA LYS A 261 7.44 -10.75 12.01
C LYS A 261 6.77 -11.98 12.68
N TYR A 262 6.22 -11.81 13.89
CA TYR A 262 5.44 -12.83 14.60
C TYR A 262 6.17 -14.19 14.82
N SER A 263 7.17 -14.22 15.68
CA SER A 263 7.87 -15.45 16.00
C SER A 263 8.12 -15.61 17.50
N ARG A 264 8.22 -16.87 17.95
CA ARG A 264 8.59 -17.22 19.32
C ARG A 264 10.05 -17.67 19.35
N ILE A 265 10.83 -17.13 20.28
CA ILE A 265 12.19 -17.63 20.53
C ILE A 265 12.09 -19.04 21.11
N SER A 266 12.60 -20.04 20.38
CA SER A 266 12.64 -21.44 20.80
C SER A 266 13.97 -21.82 21.44
N SER A 267 15.06 -21.12 21.08
CA SER A 267 16.37 -21.32 21.71
C SER A 267 17.17 -20.01 21.73
N ARG A 268 17.81 -19.75 22.84
CA ARG A 268 18.65 -18.56 23.04
C ARG A 268 20.13 -18.87 22.77
N PHE A 269 20.90 -17.80 22.56
CA PHE A 269 22.36 -17.86 22.46
C PHE A 269 22.98 -18.47 23.71
N SER A 270 23.93 -19.41 23.54
CA SER A 270 24.65 -20.03 24.64
C SER A 270 25.97 -20.62 24.16
N TYR A 271 27.05 -20.38 24.86
CA TYR A 271 28.34 -21.06 24.61
C TYR A 271 28.34 -22.51 25.04
N LYS A 272 27.42 -22.93 25.92
CA LYS A 272 27.33 -24.30 26.46
C LYS A 272 25.87 -24.75 26.55
N ARG A 273 25.39 -25.42 25.49
CA ARG A 273 24.03 -25.96 25.38
C ARG A 273 24.08 -27.45 25.06
N LEU A 274 23.22 -28.26 25.68
CA LEU A 274 22.99 -29.63 25.25
C LEU A 274 22.33 -29.66 23.89
N HIS A 275 23.00 -30.19 22.87
CA HIS A 275 22.46 -30.24 21.51
C HIS A 275 21.30 -31.22 21.45
N PRO A 276 20.08 -30.79 20.95
CA PRO A 276 18.86 -31.60 21.02
C PRO A 276 18.95 -32.91 20.21
N VAL A 277 19.72 -32.91 19.13
CA VAL A 277 19.89 -34.08 18.24
C VAL A 277 21.07 -34.92 18.69
N HIS A 278 22.25 -34.33 18.90
CA HIS A 278 23.50 -35.07 19.16
C HIS A 278 23.72 -35.39 20.62
N ARG A 279 22.91 -34.86 21.56
CA ARG A 279 22.99 -35.06 23.01
C ARG A 279 24.40 -34.79 23.63
N VAL A 280 25.15 -33.90 22.97
CA VAL A 280 26.46 -33.42 23.45
C VAL A 280 26.41 -31.93 23.72
N TYR A 281 27.23 -31.45 24.65
CA TYR A 281 27.31 -30.01 24.89
C TYR A 281 28.03 -29.32 23.72
N ARG A 282 27.34 -28.42 23.07
CA ARG A 282 27.90 -27.61 21.99
C ARG A 282 27.42 -26.16 22.12
N PRO A 283 28.22 -25.18 21.66
CA PRO A 283 27.78 -23.82 21.63
C PRO A 283 26.63 -23.67 20.60
N HIS A 284 25.64 -22.90 20.95
CA HIS A 284 24.63 -22.37 20.03
C HIS A 284 24.85 -20.86 19.90
N THR A 285 25.56 -20.43 18.85
CA THR A 285 26.00 -19.04 18.65
C THR A 285 24.97 -18.24 17.84
N GLY A 286 23.68 -18.49 18.06
CA GLY A 286 22.56 -17.84 17.44
C GLY A 286 21.33 -17.81 18.34
N VAL A 287 20.23 -17.33 17.79
CA VAL A 287 18.89 -17.36 18.38
C VAL A 287 17.97 -18.07 17.41
N ASP A 288 17.28 -19.12 17.89
CA ASP A 288 16.33 -19.86 17.08
C ASP A 288 14.93 -19.24 17.25
N TYR A 289 14.36 -18.79 16.13
CA TYR A 289 13.00 -18.31 16.04
C TYR A 289 12.10 -19.38 15.43
N ALA A 290 11.21 -19.97 16.23
CA ALA A 290 10.21 -20.92 15.76
C ALA A 290 9.15 -20.17 14.94
N ALA A 291 8.97 -20.57 13.69
CA ALA A 291 7.98 -20.04 12.78
C ALA A 291 7.58 -21.10 11.75
N PRO A 292 6.36 -21.04 11.18
CA PRO A 292 5.94 -21.95 10.12
C PRO A 292 6.88 -21.91 8.91
N SER A 293 7.04 -23.06 8.23
CA SER A 293 7.81 -23.12 6.98
C SER A 293 7.16 -22.22 5.93
N GLY A 294 7.95 -21.35 5.30
CA GLY A 294 7.49 -20.35 4.35
C GLY A 294 7.29 -18.95 4.94
N THR A 295 7.43 -18.77 6.26
CA THR A 295 7.40 -17.42 6.88
C THR A 295 8.50 -16.55 6.26
N PRO A 296 8.19 -15.31 5.85
CA PRO A 296 9.17 -14.38 5.29
C PRO A 296 10.30 -14.05 6.27
N VAL A 297 11.53 -13.99 5.76
CA VAL A 297 12.74 -13.61 6.50
C VAL A 297 13.31 -12.33 5.90
N TYR A 298 13.61 -11.35 6.74
CA TYR A 298 14.05 -10.04 6.35
C TYR A 298 15.48 -9.73 6.78
N SER A 299 16.19 -8.91 6.02
CA SER A 299 17.49 -8.38 6.44
C SER A 299 17.31 -7.45 7.63
N VAL A 300 18.10 -7.64 8.68
CA VAL A 300 18.00 -6.81 9.90
C VAL A 300 18.65 -5.44 9.78
N ALA A 301 19.46 -5.22 8.74
CA ALA A 301 20.10 -3.94 8.46
C ALA A 301 20.45 -3.83 6.96
N ASP A 302 20.80 -2.62 6.52
CA ASP A 302 21.40 -2.39 5.22
C ASP A 302 22.75 -3.16 5.12
N GLY A 303 23.02 -3.76 3.97
CA GLY A 303 24.27 -4.52 3.82
C GLY A 303 24.47 -5.12 2.45
N THR A 304 25.51 -5.95 2.36
CA THR A 304 25.85 -6.68 1.13
C THR A 304 25.86 -8.18 1.42
N VAL A 305 25.19 -8.95 0.60
CA VAL A 305 25.18 -10.42 0.69
C VAL A 305 26.56 -10.96 0.39
N ILE A 306 27.17 -11.62 1.37
CA ILE A 306 28.52 -12.20 1.26
C ILE A 306 28.49 -13.73 1.08
N PHE A 307 27.37 -14.37 1.37
CA PHE A 307 27.16 -15.80 1.16
C PHE A 307 25.69 -16.10 0.90
N LYS A 308 25.44 -16.96 -0.07
CA LYS A 308 24.12 -17.54 -0.38
C LYS A 308 24.33 -18.96 -0.91
N GLY A 309 23.81 -19.96 -0.21
CA GLY A 309 23.92 -21.34 -0.65
C GLY A 309 23.80 -22.34 0.51
N TRP A 310 24.27 -23.56 0.28
CA TRP A 310 24.28 -24.61 1.28
C TRP A 310 25.41 -24.40 2.29
N GLY A 311 25.07 -24.12 3.55
CA GLY A 311 26.00 -23.83 4.66
C GLY A 311 26.28 -25.04 5.56
N GLY A 312 26.37 -26.25 5.01
CA GLY A 312 26.59 -27.48 5.79
C GLY A 312 25.43 -27.76 6.76
N GLY A 313 25.70 -27.88 8.06
CA GLY A 313 24.67 -28.09 9.08
C GLY A 313 23.61 -26.98 9.14
N GLY A 314 23.92 -25.78 8.67
CA GLY A 314 22.97 -24.65 8.59
C GLY A 314 21.98 -24.75 7.41
N GLY A 315 22.13 -25.75 6.52
CA GLY A 315 21.26 -25.87 5.34
C GLY A 315 21.37 -24.67 4.41
N ASN A 316 20.28 -24.28 3.79
CA ASN A 316 20.22 -23.07 2.98
C ASN A 316 20.46 -21.85 3.87
N THR A 317 21.51 -21.12 3.56
CA THR A 317 22.03 -20.04 4.39
C THR A 317 22.28 -18.77 3.56
N ILE A 318 21.92 -17.63 4.13
CA ILE A 318 22.37 -16.31 3.68
C ILE A 318 23.26 -15.71 4.76
N LYS A 319 24.37 -15.05 4.36
CA LYS A 319 25.13 -14.17 5.24
C LYS A 319 25.24 -12.79 4.60
N ILE A 320 25.08 -11.76 5.44
CA ILE A 320 25.10 -10.35 5.02
C ILE A 320 26.16 -9.63 5.86
N LYS A 321 26.98 -8.82 5.18
CA LYS A 321 27.93 -7.91 5.82
C LYS A 321 27.31 -6.52 5.91
N HIS A 322 27.32 -5.95 7.09
CA HIS A 322 26.79 -4.64 7.41
C HIS A 322 27.90 -3.64 7.74
N ALA A 323 27.54 -2.39 7.99
CA ALA A 323 28.46 -1.39 8.51
C ALA A 323 29.02 -1.79 9.89
N GLY A 324 30.11 -1.16 10.33
CA GLY A 324 30.69 -1.40 11.66
C GLY A 324 31.25 -2.82 11.88
N ASN A 325 31.70 -3.51 10.82
CA ASN A 325 32.20 -4.89 10.86
C ASN A 325 31.21 -5.91 11.45
N LEU A 326 29.94 -5.63 11.29
CA LEU A 326 28.86 -6.53 11.69
C LEU A 326 28.53 -7.49 10.55
N GLN A 327 28.25 -8.74 10.88
CA GLN A 327 27.72 -9.72 9.95
C GLN A 327 26.52 -10.41 10.56
N THR A 328 25.55 -10.77 9.72
CA THR A 328 24.40 -11.59 10.11
C THR A 328 24.32 -12.86 9.29
N GLY A 329 23.74 -13.89 9.86
CA GLY A 329 23.50 -15.17 9.22
C GLY A 329 22.06 -15.64 9.45
N TYR A 330 21.46 -16.14 8.39
CA TYR A 330 20.07 -16.63 8.34
C TYR A 330 20.12 -18.07 7.84
N LEU A 331 19.91 -19.03 8.72
CA LEU A 331 20.13 -20.45 8.47
C LEU A 331 18.80 -21.22 8.40
N HIS A 332 18.87 -22.45 7.92
CA HIS A 332 17.75 -23.40 7.78
C HIS A 332 16.63 -22.92 6.82
N LEU A 333 16.94 -22.01 5.88
CA LEU A 333 15.96 -21.43 4.96
C LEU A 333 15.34 -22.50 4.06
N LYS A 334 14.03 -22.38 3.76
CA LYS A 334 13.32 -23.16 2.74
C LYS A 334 13.81 -22.80 1.35
N SER A 335 13.85 -21.49 1.09
CA SER A 335 14.25 -20.92 -0.19
C SER A 335 14.73 -19.47 -0.02
N PHE A 336 15.40 -18.98 -1.04
CA PHE A 336 15.86 -17.60 -1.13
C PHE A 336 14.83 -16.72 -1.84
N ALA A 337 14.75 -15.45 -1.49
CA ALA A 337 13.92 -14.50 -2.21
C ALA A 337 14.47 -14.23 -3.62
N LYS A 338 13.57 -13.85 -4.53
CA LYS A 338 13.93 -13.48 -5.91
C LYS A 338 14.84 -12.25 -5.91
N GLY A 339 15.87 -12.26 -6.74
CA GLY A 339 16.80 -11.13 -6.89
C GLY A 339 17.93 -11.10 -5.85
N ILE A 340 17.98 -11.99 -4.87
CA ILE A 340 19.08 -12.09 -3.92
C ILE A 340 20.20 -12.96 -4.49
N SER A 341 21.43 -12.40 -4.56
CA SER A 341 22.65 -13.10 -4.97
C SER A 341 23.86 -12.57 -4.18
N VAL A 342 24.96 -13.31 -4.17
CA VAL A 342 26.21 -12.83 -3.56
C VAL A 342 26.64 -11.54 -4.28
N GLY A 343 26.98 -10.51 -3.53
CA GLY A 343 27.26 -9.17 -4.00
C GLY A 343 26.05 -8.23 -4.07
N SER A 344 24.81 -8.75 -3.95
CA SER A 344 23.62 -7.90 -3.92
C SER A 344 23.65 -7.00 -2.68
N ARG A 345 23.32 -5.71 -2.87
CA ARG A 345 22.96 -4.82 -1.77
C ARG A 345 21.53 -5.13 -1.33
N VAL A 346 21.32 -5.14 -0.04
CA VAL A 346 20.01 -5.30 0.58
C VAL A 346 19.77 -4.17 1.57
N SER A 347 18.53 -3.73 1.66
CA SER A 347 18.10 -2.74 2.65
C SER A 347 17.56 -3.42 3.90
N GLN A 348 17.60 -2.71 5.02
CA GLN A 348 16.91 -3.14 6.25
C GLN A 348 15.42 -3.39 5.95
N GLY A 349 14.87 -4.50 6.47
CA GLY A 349 13.49 -4.89 6.18
C GLY A 349 13.27 -5.52 4.81
N GLN A 350 14.30 -5.64 3.96
CA GLN A 350 14.16 -6.30 2.66
C GLN A 350 13.98 -7.81 2.83
N LEU A 351 13.00 -8.38 2.12
CA LEU A 351 12.78 -9.82 2.04
C LEU A 351 14.00 -10.52 1.42
N ILE A 352 14.60 -11.47 2.14
CA ILE A 352 15.81 -12.19 1.68
C ILE A 352 15.58 -13.70 1.52
N GLY A 353 14.57 -14.27 2.16
CA GLY A 353 14.28 -15.70 2.10
C GLY A 353 13.05 -16.10 2.89
N TYR A 354 12.90 -17.38 3.11
CA TYR A 354 11.75 -17.95 3.78
C TYR A 354 12.19 -19.02 4.78
N VAL A 355 11.58 -19.06 5.95
CA VAL A 355 11.84 -20.07 7.00
C VAL A 355 11.64 -21.47 6.45
N GLY A 356 12.54 -22.37 6.83
CA GLY A 356 12.49 -23.78 6.48
C GLY A 356 12.95 -24.69 7.61
N SER A 357 13.46 -25.85 7.22
CA SER A 357 14.03 -26.86 8.12
C SER A 357 15.17 -27.61 7.39
N THR A 358 15.93 -26.90 6.56
CA THR A 358 17.04 -27.51 5.77
C THR A 358 18.29 -27.67 6.64
N GLY A 359 19.15 -28.64 6.29
CA GLY A 359 20.34 -28.94 7.08
C GLY A 359 20.03 -29.73 8.37
N THR A 360 20.80 -29.47 9.45
CA THR A 360 20.64 -30.18 10.75
C THR A 360 19.61 -29.45 11.61
N SER A 361 18.33 -29.70 11.33
CA SER A 361 17.20 -29.07 11.99
C SER A 361 16.18 -30.10 12.48
N THR A 362 15.52 -29.83 13.62
CA THR A 362 14.49 -30.70 14.21
C THR A 362 13.08 -30.30 13.81
N GLY A 363 12.90 -29.18 13.15
CA GLY A 363 11.61 -28.65 12.70
C GLY A 363 11.74 -27.22 12.17
N PRO A 364 10.66 -26.65 11.59
CA PRO A 364 10.71 -25.32 10.99
C PRO A 364 11.10 -24.25 12.01
N HIS A 365 12.23 -23.57 11.75
CA HIS A 365 12.70 -22.41 12.50
C HIS A 365 13.75 -21.64 11.69
N LEU A 366 14.05 -20.43 12.13
CA LEU A 366 15.20 -19.65 11.66
C LEU A 366 16.26 -19.65 12.76
N ASP A 367 17.48 -20.14 12.47
CA ASP A 367 18.67 -19.88 13.31
C ASP A 367 19.30 -18.57 12.82
N TYR A 368 19.15 -17.53 13.65
CA TYR A 368 19.66 -16.18 13.38
C TYR A 368 20.92 -15.94 14.18
N ARG A 369 21.99 -15.55 13.47
CA ARG A 369 23.32 -15.36 14.06
C ARG A 369 23.87 -13.98 13.76
N VAL A 370 24.63 -13.44 14.72
CA VAL A 370 25.33 -12.16 14.56
C VAL A 370 26.80 -12.31 14.96
N TRP A 371 27.68 -11.73 14.18
CA TRP A 371 29.11 -11.62 14.45
C TRP A 371 29.54 -10.16 14.43
N LYS A 372 30.35 -9.76 15.42
CA LYS A 372 31.02 -8.47 15.44
C LYS A 372 32.52 -8.70 15.40
N ASN A 373 33.22 -8.12 14.42
CA ASN A 373 34.65 -8.38 14.17
C ASN A 373 34.99 -9.89 14.07
N GLY A 374 34.12 -10.68 13.46
CA GLY A 374 34.28 -12.13 13.31
C GLY A 374 33.93 -12.97 14.55
N THR A 375 33.64 -12.35 15.70
CA THR A 375 33.27 -13.05 16.96
C THR A 375 31.74 -13.13 17.04
N PRO A 376 31.16 -14.34 17.31
CA PRO A 376 29.74 -14.47 17.55
C PRO A 376 29.31 -13.69 18.80
N ILE A 377 28.21 -12.96 18.70
CA ILE A 377 27.63 -12.23 19.83
C ILE A 377 26.15 -12.60 19.96
N ASP A 378 25.60 -12.42 21.17
CA ASP A 378 24.19 -12.69 21.46
C ASP A 378 23.31 -11.64 20.76
N PRO A 379 22.50 -12.01 19.75
CA PRO A 379 21.66 -11.07 19.03
C PRO A 379 20.70 -10.28 19.91
N LEU A 380 20.22 -10.88 21.01
CA LEU A 380 19.26 -10.26 21.93
C LEU A 380 19.89 -9.21 22.86
N LYS A 381 21.23 -9.19 22.94
CA LYS A 381 21.99 -8.25 23.78
C LYS A 381 22.62 -7.12 23.01
N ILE A 382 22.40 -7.05 21.68
CA ILE A 382 22.94 -5.96 20.88
C ILE A 382 22.18 -4.67 21.26
N PRO A 383 22.89 -3.60 21.65
CA PRO A 383 22.25 -2.32 21.89
C PRO A 383 21.47 -1.86 20.64
N GLN A 384 20.26 -1.42 20.86
CA GLN A 384 19.41 -0.87 19.81
C GLN A 384 19.75 0.61 19.62
N GLU A 385 20.93 0.88 19.09
CA GLU A 385 21.34 2.25 18.79
C GLU A 385 20.51 2.81 17.62
N PRO A 386 20.06 4.08 17.67
CA PRO A 386 19.45 4.74 16.53
C PRO A 386 20.40 4.66 15.32
N ALA A 387 19.83 4.63 14.12
CA ALA A 387 20.59 4.93 12.92
C ALA A 387 21.11 6.38 13.01
N GLU A 388 21.92 6.81 12.05
CA GLU A 388 22.47 8.16 12.07
C GLU A 388 21.37 9.21 12.30
N PRO A 389 21.58 10.19 13.20
CA PRO A 389 20.61 11.25 13.44
C PRO A 389 20.50 12.18 12.24
N ILE A 390 19.59 13.16 12.30
CA ILE A 390 19.53 14.27 11.34
C ILE A 390 20.90 14.92 11.26
N LYS A 391 21.42 15.02 10.04
CA LYS A 391 22.70 15.70 9.76
C LYS A 391 22.57 17.19 10.05
N GLU A 392 23.67 17.82 10.47
CA GLU A 392 23.66 19.22 10.86
C GLU A 392 23.16 20.15 9.73
N GLU A 393 23.52 19.86 8.49
CA GLU A 393 23.07 20.61 7.31
C GLU A 393 21.56 20.58 7.07
N HIS A 394 20.85 19.59 7.65
CA HIS A 394 19.41 19.42 7.55
C HIS A 394 18.65 19.89 8.81
N ARG A 395 19.35 20.23 9.89
CA ARG A 395 18.76 20.44 11.21
C ARG A 395 17.72 21.56 11.24
N GLU A 396 18.08 22.74 10.75
CA GLU A 396 17.16 23.89 10.75
C GLU A 396 15.86 23.60 10.01
N ARG A 397 15.95 22.98 8.84
CA ARG A 397 14.77 22.61 8.05
C ARG A 397 13.97 21.50 8.71
N PHE A 398 14.61 20.52 9.31
CA PHE A 398 13.94 19.47 10.07
C PHE A 398 13.18 20.06 11.25
N GLU A 399 13.78 20.98 12.02
CA GLU A 399 13.13 21.60 13.16
C GLU A 399 11.91 22.42 12.75
N ALA A 400 11.96 23.14 11.66
CA ALA A 400 10.79 23.85 11.12
C ALA A 400 9.65 22.89 10.73
N ILE A 401 9.96 21.74 10.12
CA ILE A 401 8.97 20.71 9.78
C ILE A 401 8.43 20.05 11.05
N ARG A 402 9.30 19.68 12.00
CA ARG A 402 8.93 19.12 13.29
C ARG A 402 7.91 19.98 14.02
N ASP A 403 8.18 21.29 14.14
CA ASP A 403 7.33 22.21 14.91
C ASP A 403 5.94 22.32 14.29
N ARG A 404 5.84 22.34 12.97
CA ARG A 404 4.56 22.31 12.24
C ARG A 404 3.81 21.00 12.43
N VAL A 405 4.49 19.85 12.34
CA VAL A 405 3.89 18.52 12.58
C VAL A 405 3.39 18.40 14.02
N LEU A 406 4.17 18.85 14.99
CA LEU A 406 3.76 18.82 16.39
C LEU A 406 2.54 19.72 16.65
N ALA A 407 2.50 20.92 16.08
CA ALA A 407 1.36 21.81 16.17
C ALA A 407 0.10 21.19 15.55
N GLU A 408 0.23 20.53 14.40
CA GLU A 408 -0.88 19.81 13.74
C GLU A 408 -1.35 18.62 14.59
N LEU A 409 -0.45 17.79 15.15
CA LEU A 409 -0.79 16.68 16.04
C LEU A 409 -1.56 17.15 17.28
N GLN A 410 -1.25 18.35 17.78
CA GLN A 410 -1.92 18.96 18.93
C GLN A 410 -3.22 19.69 18.53
N GLY A 411 -3.47 19.90 17.24
CA GLY A 411 -4.62 20.62 16.73
C GLY A 411 -4.58 22.13 16.93
N THR A 412 -3.39 22.69 17.03
CA THR A 412 -3.16 24.12 17.20
C THR A 412 -2.77 24.84 15.91
N ALA A 413 -2.38 24.07 14.86
CA ALA A 413 -2.04 24.61 13.55
C ALA A 413 -3.28 24.85 12.68
N ALA A 414 -3.32 25.96 11.96
CA ALA A 414 -4.27 26.19 10.86
C ALA A 414 -3.88 25.36 9.64
N GLU A 415 -4.82 25.13 8.71
CA GLU A 415 -4.57 24.29 7.52
C GLU A 415 -3.45 24.82 6.63
N GLU A 416 -3.30 26.14 6.56
CA GLU A 416 -2.25 26.81 5.78
C GLU A 416 -0.84 26.57 6.36
N GLU A 417 -0.77 26.16 7.62
CA GLU A 417 0.49 25.87 8.33
C GLU A 417 0.90 24.39 8.22
N TRP A 418 0.02 23.52 7.70
CA TRP A 418 0.33 22.11 7.57
C TRP A 418 1.50 21.88 6.61
N ILE A 419 2.33 20.88 6.91
CA ILE A 419 3.41 20.50 6.00
C ILE A 419 2.84 19.88 4.73
N THR A 420 3.51 20.11 3.62
CA THR A 420 3.12 19.63 2.30
C THR A 420 4.19 18.69 1.71
N GLU A 421 3.90 18.09 0.57
CA GLU A 421 4.88 17.28 -0.15
C GLU A 421 6.12 18.09 -0.57
N TYR A 422 5.95 19.39 -0.87
CA TYR A 422 7.05 20.29 -1.21
C TYR A 422 7.96 20.61 -0.03
N ASP A 423 7.45 20.57 1.19
CA ASP A 423 8.27 20.69 2.40
C ASP A 423 9.17 19.47 2.58
N LEU A 424 8.67 18.28 2.24
CA LEU A 424 9.43 17.02 2.34
C LEU A 424 10.41 16.84 1.17
N PHE A 425 10.02 17.27 -0.04
CA PHE A 425 10.77 17.08 -1.30
C PHE A 425 10.88 18.41 -2.08
N PRO A 426 11.82 19.29 -1.75
CA PRO A 426 11.94 20.62 -2.39
C PRO A 426 12.19 20.59 -3.91
N SER A 427 12.85 19.55 -4.42
CA SER A 427 13.06 19.37 -5.86
C SER A 427 11.76 19.32 -6.65
N LYS A 428 10.70 18.73 -6.11
CA LYS A 428 9.37 18.68 -6.74
C LYS A 428 8.73 20.06 -6.92
N ARG A 429 9.06 21.02 -6.08
CA ARG A 429 8.58 22.41 -6.21
C ARG A 429 9.17 23.09 -7.45
N VAL A 430 10.46 22.86 -7.71
CA VAL A 430 11.15 23.43 -8.89
C VAL A 430 10.59 22.85 -10.19
N GLU A 431 10.24 21.56 -10.21
CA GLU A 431 9.60 20.92 -11.37
C GLU A 431 8.18 21.47 -11.62
N ALA A 432 7.37 21.65 -10.56
CA ALA A 432 6.03 22.20 -10.68
C ALA A 432 6.04 23.66 -11.18
N ASP A 433 6.93 24.49 -10.65
CA ASP A 433 7.07 25.88 -11.08
C ASP A 433 7.60 25.99 -12.53
N SER A 434 8.43 25.03 -12.98
CA SER A 434 8.95 24.99 -14.35
C SER A 434 7.91 24.54 -15.38
N THR A 435 7.00 23.63 -15.01
CA THR A 435 5.89 23.21 -15.86
C THR A 435 4.80 24.28 -15.96
N ALA A 436 4.51 24.99 -14.87
CA ALA A 436 3.55 26.10 -14.85
C ALA A 436 4.03 27.29 -15.73
N THR A 437 5.34 27.55 -15.81
CA THR A 437 5.89 28.59 -16.67
C THR A 437 5.96 28.18 -18.15
N ALA A 438 5.97 26.90 -18.47
CA ALA A 438 5.97 26.41 -19.84
C ALA A 438 4.56 26.49 -20.52
N GLU A 439 3.48 26.46 -19.75
CA GLU A 439 2.10 26.58 -20.26
C GLU A 439 1.65 28.04 -20.54
N VAL A 440 2.41 29.05 -20.11
CA VAL A 440 2.07 30.48 -20.24
C VAL A 440 2.85 31.19 -21.36
N ALA A 441 3.57 30.50 -22.23
CA ALA A 441 4.22 31.12 -23.37
C ALA A 441 3.19 31.46 -24.44
N PRO A 442 2.98 32.77 -24.84
CA PRO A 442 1.99 33.13 -25.82
C PRO A 442 2.42 32.63 -27.21
N ALA A 443 1.48 32.04 -27.92
CA ALA A 443 1.65 31.73 -29.34
C ALA A 443 2.07 32.98 -30.08
N THR A 444 3.30 33.03 -30.57
CA THR A 444 3.78 34.08 -31.48
C THR A 444 3.10 33.87 -32.81
N ASP A 445 2.18 34.76 -33.13
CA ASP A 445 1.64 34.98 -34.50
C ASP A 445 2.82 35.27 -35.45
N ASN A 446 3.12 34.32 -36.31
CA ASN A 446 3.93 34.58 -37.49
C ASN A 446 2.97 34.90 -38.67
N LYS A 447 3.00 36.19 -39.06
CA LYS A 447 2.50 36.66 -40.34
C LYS A 447 3.37 36.16 -41.49
#